data_7c8d41d54925517ffb47fcf53c178b98
#
_entry.id   7c8d41d54925517ffb47fcf53c178b98
#
_cell.length_a   1.000
_cell.length_b   1.000
_cell.length_c   1.000
_cell.angle_alpha   90.00
_cell.angle_beta   90.00
_cell.angle_gamma   90.00
#
_symmetry.space_group_name_H-M   'P 1'
#
loop_
_entity.id
_entity.type
_entity.pdbx_description
1 polymer ?
#
loop_
_entity_poly.entity_id
_entity_poly.type
_entity_poly.pdbx_seq_one_letter_code
_entity_poly.pdbx_strand_id
1 'polypeptide(L)'
;MFDFARRSSVDRQRIFREVGMQKAIGSHIIEKDFWVCWLLLLIFDDKEFGNHLIFKGGTSLSKVFGIINRFSEDIDLSVDPDWLGFSGNNRPDAAPSRSQFDKRVNALEDACIEKVRDHFLPKLNHHMQTTLPGHVESSLSFEVDEAAHSPVLLFAYPREGQTGSLRPQIKLEFGSLYDQRPAGSHTIRSI
;
A
#
# COMPACT_ATOMS: atom_id res chain seq x y z
N MET A 1 16.42 1.60 -6.28
CA MET A 1 15.02 1.77 -6.72
C MET A 1 14.67 3.24 -6.93
N PHE A 2 14.95 4.15 -6.00
CA PHE A 2 14.66 5.58 -6.13
C PHE A 2 15.31 6.24 -7.35
N ASP A 3 16.58 5.99 -7.63
CA ASP A 3 17.26 6.56 -8.82
C ASP A 3 16.62 6.11 -10.14
N PHE A 4 16.09 4.89 -10.18
CA PHE A 4 15.38 4.41 -11.36
C PHE A 4 14.00 5.10 -11.50
N ALA A 5 13.28 5.32 -10.41
CA ALA A 5 12.01 6.03 -10.42
C ALA A 5 12.13 7.48 -10.95
N ARG A 6 13.30 8.10 -10.75
CA ARG A 6 13.61 9.47 -11.20
C ARG A 6 13.97 9.61 -12.68
N ARG A 7 14.20 8.50 -13.38
CA ARG A 7 14.49 8.52 -14.81
C ARG A 7 13.29 9.01 -15.62
N SER A 8 13.55 9.41 -16.86
CA SER A 8 12.46 9.74 -17.80
C SER A 8 11.51 8.55 -17.97
N SER A 9 10.26 8.81 -18.25
CA SER A 9 9.27 7.76 -18.54
C SER A 9 9.69 6.92 -19.73
N VAL A 10 10.29 7.52 -20.75
CA VAL A 10 10.82 6.82 -21.93
C VAL A 10 11.90 5.81 -21.54
N ASP A 11 12.84 6.19 -20.69
CA ASP A 11 13.90 5.29 -20.20
C ASP A 11 13.34 4.16 -19.37
N ARG A 12 12.39 4.47 -18.44
CA ARG A 12 11.73 3.44 -17.64
C ARG A 12 11.00 2.44 -18.51
N GLN A 13 10.21 2.92 -19.48
CA GLN A 13 9.44 2.06 -20.38
C GLN A 13 10.33 1.17 -21.25
N ARG A 14 11.47 1.68 -21.71
CA ARG A 14 12.44 0.87 -22.47
C ARG A 14 12.91 -0.32 -21.63
N ILE A 15 13.29 -0.08 -20.38
CA ILE A 15 13.75 -1.13 -19.47
C ILE A 15 12.62 -2.10 -19.11
N PHE A 16 11.41 -1.61 -18.83
CA PHE A 16 10.27 -2.49 -18.57
C PHE A 16 9.93 -3.41 -19.75
N ARG A 17 10.05 -2.91 -20.99
CA ARG A 17 9.86 -3.75 -22.21
C ARG A 17 10.96 -4.80 -22.33
N GLU A 18 12.21 -4.42 -22.11
CA GLU A 18 13.35 -5.33 -22.18
C GLU A 18 13.23 -6.45 -21.15
N VAL A 19 12.96 -6.12 -19.89
CA VAL A 19 12.72 -7.11 -18.83
C VAL A 19 11.50 -7.98 -19.14
N GLY A 20 10.42 -7.37 -19.65
CA GLY A 20 9.22 -8.09 -20.06
C GLY A 20 9.48 -9.12 -21.15
N MET A 21 10.30 -8.77 -22.14
CA MET A 21 10.72 -9.72 -23.21
C MET A 21 11.58 -10.86 -22.63
N GLN A 22 12.55 -10.55 -21.78
CA GLN A 22 13.43 -11.56 -21.14
C GLN A 22 12.66 -12.54 -20.27
N LYS A 23 11.63 -12.08 -19.58
CA LYS A 23 10.84 -12.90 -18.63
C LYS A 23 9.55 -13.46 -19.22
N ALA A 24 9.23 -13.14 -20.47
CA ALA A 24 7.95 -13.47 -21.13
C ALA A 24 6.73 -12.95 -20.33
N ILE A 25 6.84 -11.75 -19.76
CA ILE A 25 5.80 -11.08 -18.96
C ILE A 25 5.48 -9.73 -19.62
N GLY A 26 4.22 -9.33 -19.62
CA GLY A 26 3.82 -8.02 -20.16
C GLY A 26 4.54 -6.86 -19.46
N SER A 27 5.08 -5.91 -20.24
CA SER A 27 5.83 -4.75 -19.68
C SER A 27 5.01 -3.92 -18.70
N HIS A 28 3.69 -3.85 -18.85
CA HIS A 28 2.79 -3.18 -17.91
C HIS A 28 2.73 -3.86 -16.53
N ILE A 29 2.91 -5.18 -16.49
CA ILE A 29 3.00 -5.95 -15.24
C ILE A 29 4.32 -5.64 -14.55
N ILE A 30 5.44 -5.62 -15.31
CA ILE A 30 6.76 -5.25 -14.78
C ILE A 30 6.74 -3.82 -14.22
N GLU A 31 6.14 -2.87 -14.96
CA GLU A 31 6.00 -1.49 -14.51
C GLU A 31 5.20 -1.39 -13.20
N LYS A 32 4.04 -2.03 -13.15
CA LYS A 32 3.19 -2.00 -11.96
C LYS A 32 3.87 -2.66 -10.76
N ASP A 33 4.54 -3.79 -10.98
CA ASP A 33 5.33 -4.49 -9.96
C ASP A 33 6.45 -3.60 -9.39
N PHE A 34 7.14 -2.85 -10.25
CA PHE A 34 8.13 -1.88 -9.81
C PHE A 34 7.52 -0.82 -8.90
N TRP A 35 6.38 -0.23 -9.28
CA TRP A 35 5.74 0.82 -8.48
C TRP A 35 5.14 0.29 -7.18
N VAL A 36 4.63 -0.95 -7.15
CA VAL A 36 4.24 -1.63 -5.90
C VAL A 36 5.43 -1.75 -4.95
N CYS A 37 6.57 -2.24 -5.43
CA CYS A 37 7.77 -2.38 -4.61
C CYS A 37 8.35 -1.02 -4.18
N TRP A 38 8.29 -0.01 -5.05
CA TRP A 38 8.73 1.35 -4.74
C TRP A 38 7.88 1.96 -3.63
N LEU A 39 6.56 1.79 -3.72
CA LEU A 39 5.64 2.33 -2.72
C LEU A 39 5.79 1.63 -1.36
N LEU A 40 5.94 0.30 -1.37
CA LEU A 40 6.23 -0.46 -0.15
C LEU A 40 7.55 -0.03 0.49
N LEU A 41 8.59 0.20 -0.32
CA LEU A 41 9.86 0.72 0.20
C LEU A 41 9.67 2.09 0.85
N LEU A 42 8.93 2.99 0.21
CA LEU A 42 8.67 4.33 0.74
C LEU A 42 7.90 4.30 2.07
N ILE A 43 6.94 3.37 2.19
CA ILE A 43 6.13 3.20 3.40
C ILE A 43 6.95 2.58 4.54
N PHE A 44 7.66 1.49 4.27
CA PHE A 44 8.34 0.72 5.33
C PHE A 44 9.74 1.24 5.69
N ASP A 45 10.33 2.13 4.89
CA ASP A 45 11.55 2.87 5.24
C ASP A 45 11.26 4.02 6.24
N ASP A 46 10.03 4.52 6.27
CA ASP A 46 9.57 5.41 7.34
C ASP A 46 9.36 4.63 8.64
N LYS A 47 10.10 5.01 9.70
CA LYS A 47 10.10 4.29 10.98
C LYS A 47 8.72 4.29 11.67
N GLU A 48 7.96 5.35 11.52
CA GLU A 48 6.62 5.42 12.11
C GLU A 48 5.70 4.43 11.41
N PHE A 49 5.63 4.49 10.08
CA PHE A 49 4.78 3.59 9.31
C PHE A 49 5.22 2.13 9.45
N GLY A 50 6.52 1.87 9.33
CA GLY A 50 7.07 0.52 9.45
C GLY A 50 6.84 -0.14 10.81
N ASN A 51 6.68 0.64 11.89
CA ASN A 51 6.40 0.12 13.21
C ASN A 51 4.91 -0.18 13.46
N HIS A 52 4.01 0.45 12.72
CA HIS A 52 2.57 0.38 12.96
C HIS A 52 1.76 -0.24 11.83
N LEU A 53 2.42 -0.63 10.75
CA LEU A 53 1.78 -1.25 9.61
C LEU A 53 2.35 -2.64 9.35
N ILE A 54 1.47 -3.56 8.92
CA ILE A 54 1.87 -4.89 8.45
C ILE A 54 1.36 -5.06 7.02
N PHE A 55 2.27 -5.45 6.12
CA PHE A 55 1.93 -5.83 4.76
C PHE A 55 1.36 -7.25 4.74
N LYS A 56 0.13 -7.38 4.27
CA LYS A 56 -0.63 -8.62 4.24
C LYS A 56 -1.24 -8.89 2.85
N GLY A 57 -2.19 -9.79 2.79
CA GLY A 57 -3.00 -10.06 1.60
C GLY A 57 -2.30 -10.83 0.48
N GLY A 58 -2.93 -10.85 -0.68
CA GLY A 58 -2.47 -11.62 -1.85
C GLY A 58 -1.11 -11.19 -2.36
N THR A 59 -0.82 -9.89 -2.37
CA THR A 59 0.47 -9.36 -2.81
C THR A 59 1.60 -9.75 -1.86
N SER A 60 1.34 -9.78 -0.54
CA SER A 60 2.29 -10.29 0.45
C SER A 60 2.56 -11.79 0.25
N LEU A 61 1.51 -12.60 0.06
CA LEU A 61 1.65 -14.04 -0.19
C LEU A 61 2.45 -14.35 -1.47
N SER A 62 2.31 -13.53 -2.49
CA SER A 62 3.09 -13.66 -3.73
C SER A 62 4.54 -13.20 -3.54
N LYS A 63 4.76 -11.98 -3.03
CA LYS A 63 6.09 -11.35 -2.99
C LYS A 63 6.99 -11.80 -1.85
N VAL A 64 6.41 -12.11 -0.70
CA VAL A 64 7.17 -12.52 0.49
C VAL A 64 7.35 -14.02 0.52
N PHE A 65 6.27 -14.76 0.32
CA PHE A 65 6.25 -16.21 0.53
C PHE A 65 6.31 -17.03 -0.76
N GLY A 66 6.10 -16.44 -1.94
CA GLY A 66 6.10 -17.14 -3.22
C GLY A 66 5.04 -18.24 -3.34
N ILE A 67 3.98 -18.17 -2.52
CA ILE A 67 2.93 -19.21 -2.46
C ILE A 67 1.93 -19.05 -3.60
N ILE A 68 1.75 -17.82 -4.06
CA ILE A 68 0.79 -17.49 -5.13
C ILE A 68 1.55 -17.03 -6.37
N ASN A 69 1.44 -17.80 -7.46
CA ASN A 69 2.06 -17.50 -8.75
C ASN A 69 1.15 -16.62 -9.64
N ARG A 70 0.46 -15.66 -9.04
CA ARG A 70 -0.29 -14.66 -9.80
C ARG A 70 0.20 -13.26 -9.44
N PHE A 71 0.17 -12.39 -10.43
CA PHE A 71 0.36 -10.98 -10.17
C PHE A 71 -0.82 -10.47 -9.32
N SER A 72 -0.50 -9.76 -8.25
CA SER A 72 -1.47 -9.02 -7.43
C SER A 72 -1.06 -7.56 -7.41
N GLU A 73 -2.02 -6.68 -7.53
CA GLU A 73 -1.80 -5.26 -7.80
C GLU A 73 -2.16 -4.36 -6.60
N ASP A 74 -2.83 -4.93 -5.60
CA ASP A 74 -3.28 -4.19 -4.42
C ASP A 74 -2.28 -4.38 -3.27
N ILE A 75 -2.11 -3.35 -2.47
CA ILE A 75 -1.30 -3.37 -1.26
C ILE A 75 -2.25 -3.38 -0.06
N ASP A 76 -2.35 -4.52 0.61
CA ASP A 76 -3.14 -4.66 1.82
C ASP A 76 -2.28 -4.35 3.04
N LEU A 77 -2.69 -3.39 3.86
CA LEU A 77 -2.00 -2.96 5.07
C LEU A 77 -2.88 -3.17 6.30
N SER A 78 -2.35 -3.85 7.30
CA SER A 78 -2.98 -3.90 8.63
C SER A 78 -2.42 -2.78 9.48
N VAL A 79 -3.30 -1.95 10.04
CA VAL A 79 -2.95 -0.84 10.92
C VAL A 79 -3.01 -1.31 12.37
N ASP A 80 -1.99 -0.99 13.16
CA ASP A 80 -1.93 -1.33 14.57
C ASP A 80 -3.03 -0.60 15.36
N PRO A 81 -3.95 -1.33 16.02
CA PRO A 81 -4.96 -0.72 16.86
C PRO A 81 -4.39 0.15 17.98
N ASP A 82 -3.21 -0.19 18.51
CA ASP A 82 -2.57 0.60 19.56
C ASP A 82 -2.15 1.98 19.04
N TRP A 83 -1.74 2.07 17.79
CA TRP A 83 -1.44 3.35 17.12
C TRP A 83 -2.69 4.21 16.87
N LEU A 84 -3.86 3.58 16.81
CA LEU A 84 -5.17 4.23 16.70
C LEU A 84 -5.78 4.60 18.06
N GLY A 85 -5.08 4.31 19.19
CA GLY A 85 -5.54 4.60 20.54
C GLY A 85 -6.37 3.48 21.17
N PHE A 86 -6.44 2.31 20.54
CA PHE A 86 -7.21 1.16 21.04
C PHE A 86 -6.28 0.10 21.64
N SER A 87 -5.85 0.32 22.88
CA SER A 87 -4.97 -0.59 23.62
C SER A 87 -5.66 -1.20 24.84
N GLY A 88 -5.18 -2.36 25.28
CA GLY A 88 -5.64 -3.04 26.49
C GLY A 88 -7.16 -3.20 26.52
N ASN A 89 -7.79 -2.69 27.60
CA ASN A 89 -9.24 -2.81 27.81
C ASN A 89 -10.10 -2.01 26.81
N ASN A 90 -9.51 -1.13 25.99
CA ASN A 90 -10.22 -0.39 24.96
C ASN A 90 -10.32 -1.14 23.63
N ARG A 91 -9.61 -2.25 23.47
CA ARG A 91 -9.69 -3.08 22.26
C ARG A 91 -11.09 -3.68 22.10
N PRO A 92 -11.57 -3.90 20.87
CA PRO A 92 -12.86 -4.55 20.63
C PRO A 92 -12.99 -5.92 21.28
N ASP A 93 -11.95 -6.76 21.22
CA ASP A 93 -11.90 -8.10 21.80
C ASP A 93 -11.97 -8.14 23.33
N ALA A 94 -11.62 -7.05 24.00
CA ALA A 94 -11.77 -6.88 25.45
C ALA A 94 -13.15 -6.34 25.88
N ALA A 95 -14.11 -6.23 24.96
CA ALA A 95 -15.42 -5.67 25.26
C ALA A 95 -16.27 -6.64 26.13
N PRO A 96 -16.95 -6.13 27.18
CA PRO A 96 -17.72 -6.97 28.10
C PRO A 96 -19.06 -7.46 27.52
N SER A 97 -19.50 -6.91 26.39
CA SER A 97 -20.76 -7.29 25.73
C SER A 97 -20.68 -7.08 24.21
N ARG A 98 -21.58 -7.75 23.47
CA ARG A 98 -21.68 -7.61 22.01
C ARG A 98 -21.92 -6.16 21.58
N SER A 99 -22.81 -5.45 22.24
CA SER A 99 -23.08 -4.04 21.94
C SER A 99 -21.85 -3.15 22.14
N GLN A 100 -21.04 -3.41 23.18
CA GLN A 100 -19.79 -2.69 23.40
C GLN A 100 -18.72 -3.08 22.37
N PHE A 101 -18.66 -4.34 22.00
CA PHE A 101 -17.80 -4.81 20.91
C PHE A 101 -18.10 -4.07 19.61
N ASP A 102 -19.38 -4.07 19.18
CA ASP A 102 -19.78 -3.41 17.93
C ASP A 102 -19.46 -1.89 17.95
N LYS A 103 -19.70 -1.22 19.07
CA LYS A 103 -19.33 0.19 19.25
C LYS A 103 -17.81 0.43 19.12
N ARG A 104 -17.00 -0.46 19.70
CA ARG A 104 -15.53 -0.32 19.64
C ARG A 104 -15.00 -0.64 18.25
N VAL A 105 -15.61 -1.61 17.54
CA VAL A 105 -15.29 -1.90 16.13
C VAL A 105 -15.51 -0.65 15.29
N ASN A 106 -16.70 -0.06 15.34
CA ASN A 106 -17.01 1.13 14.56
C ASN A 106 -16.06 2.29 14.89
N ALA A 107 -15.80 2.52 16.19
CA ALA A 107 -14.88 3.57 16.61
C ALA A 107 -13.43 3.33 16.15
N LEU A 108 -12.98 2.07 16.10
CA LEU A 108 -11.67 1.70 15.59
C LEU A 108 -11.57 1.92 14.07
N GLU A 109 -12.62 1.56 13.33
CA GLU A 109 -12.69 1.80 11.88
C GLU A 109 -12.69 3.28 11.56
N ASP A 110 -13.50 4.09 12.27
CA ASP A 110 -13.52 5.55 12.15
C ASP A 110 -12.13 6.16 12.44
N ALA A 111 -11.48 5.73 13.52
CA ALA A 111 -10.13 6.19 13.86
C ALA A 111 -9.10 5.80 12.79
N CYS A 112 -9.26 4.64 12.16
CA CYS A 112 -8.41 4.23 11.04
C CYS A 112 -8.61 5.14 9.82
N ILE A 113 -9.85 5.46 9.48
CA ILE A 113 -10.19 6.38 8.40
C ILE A 113 -9.56 7.75 8.63
N GLU A 114 -9.75 8.32 9.83
CA GLU A 114 -9.18 9.61 10.21
C GLU A 114 -7.64 9.60 10.18
N LYS A 115 -7.02 8.56 10.75
CA LYS A 115 -5.55 8.43 10.79
C LYS A 115 -4.94 8.34 9.39
N VAL A 116 -5.57 7.59 8.49
CA VAL A 116 -5.09 7.48 7.11
C VAL A 116 -5.28 8.78 6.36
N ARG A 117 -6.45 9.44 6.48
CA ARG A 117 -6.77 10.68 5.78
C ARG A 117 -5.89 11.84 6.27
N ASP A 118 -5.81 12.02 7.59
CA ASP A 118 -5.30 13.27 8.18
C ASP A 118 -3.80 13.19 8.53
N HIS A 119 -3.24 11.98 8.62
CA HIS A 119 -1.84 11.79 8.99
C HIS A 119 -1.02 10.99 7.95
N PHE A 120 -1.48 9.79 7.60
CA PHE A 120 -0.72 8.92 6.68
C PHE A 120 -0.63 9.52 5.28
N LEU A 121 -1.76 9.93 4.70
CA LEU A 121 -1.80 10.49 3.34
C LEU A 121 -0.93 11.73 3.17
N PRO A 122 -1.00 12.78 4.03
CA PRO A 122 -0.15 13.95 3.89
C PRO A 122 1.34 13.62 4.01
N LYS A 123 1.71 12.73 4.93
CA LYS A 123 3.10 12.32 5.15
C LYS A 123 3.62 11.49 3.97
N LEU A 124 2.85 10.52 3.48
CA LEU A 124 3.22 9.74 2.30
C LEU A 124 3.36 10.62 1.05
N ASN A 125 2.43 11.57 0.85
CA ASN A 125 2.50 12.52 -0.25
C ASN A 125 3.77 13.40 -0.17
N HIS A 126 4.14 13.85 1.02
CA HIS A 126 5.39 14.58 1.23
C HIS A 126 6.62 13.71 0.86
N HIS A 127 6.67 12.46 1.29
CA HIS A 127 7.74 11.52 0.93
C HIS A 127 7.81 11.28 -0.58
N MET A 128 6.67 11.16 -1.24
CA MET A 128 6.63 11.04 -2.69
C MET A 128 7.20 12.27 -3.39
N GLN A 129 6.78 13.47 -3.00
CA GLN A 129 7.25 14.73 -3.59
C GLN A 129 8.75 14.96 -3.38
N THR A 130 9.30 14.55 -2.24
CA THR A 130 10.74 14.65 -1.97
C THR A 130 11.56 13.60 -2.71
N THR A 131 10.96 12.48 -3.04
CA THR A 131 11.63 11.34 -3.70
C THR A 131 11.55 11.41 -5.22
N LEU A 132 10.41 11.84 -5.76
CA LEU A 132 10.21 12.00 -7.20
C LEU A 132 10.45 13.46 -7.62
N PRO A 133 11.20 13.71 -8.70
CA PRO A 133 11.37 15.06 -9.21
C PRO A 133 10.05 15.61 -9.76
N GLY A 134 9.88 16.94 -9.73
CA GLY A 134 8.63 17.62 -10.10
C GLY A 134 8.14 17.41 -11.55
N HIS A 135 8.99 16.88 -12.43
CA HIS A 135 8.58 16.49 -13.79
C HIS A 135 7.99 15.07 -13.86
N VAL A 136 7.98 14.34 -12.75
CA VAL A 136 7.42 12.98 -12.66
C VAL A 136 6.04 13.08 -12.04
N GLU A 137 5.01 13.16 -12.89
CA GLU A 137 3.62 13.30 -12.45
C GLU A 137 3.14 12.04 -11.72
N SER A 138 2.73 12.22 -10.48
CA SER A 138 2.10 11.18 -9.67
C SER A 138 1.10 11.82 -8.72
N SER A 139 0.08 11.08 -8.31
CA SER A 139 -0.91 11.57 -7.36
C SER A 139 -1.39 10.48 -6.42
N LEU A 140 -1.79 10.92 -5.22
CA LEU A 140 -2.52 10.11 -4.25
C LEU A 140 -3.92 10.69 -4.10
N SER A 141 -4.94 9.85 -4.15
CA SER A 141 -6.30 10.19 -3.79
C SER A 141 -6.80 9.31 -2.64
N PHE A 142 -7.70 9.84 -1.84
CA PHE A 142 -8.31 9.17 -0.69
C PHE A 142 -9.76 8.83 -1.00
N GLU A 143 -10.15 7.62 -0.65
CA GLU A 143 -11.52 7.13 -0.73
C GLU A 143 -11.84 6.32 0.53
N VAL A 144 -13.12 6.11 0.80
CA VAL A 144 -13.60 5.16 1.81
C VAL A 144 -14.33 4.06 1.10
N ASP A 145 -13.94 2.82 1.33
CA ASP A 145 -14.72 1.66 0.90
C ASP A 145 -15.94 1.55 1.81
N GLU A 146 -17.11 1.91 1.28
CA GLU A 146 -18.36 1.93 2.05
C GLU A 146 -18.78 0.53 2.52
N ALA A 147 -18.47 -0.51 1.76
CA ALA A 147 -18.84 -1.88 2.12
C ALA A 147 -17.96 -2.46 3.23
N ALA A 148 -16.69 -2.12 3.22
CA ALA A 148 -15.72 -2.55 4.23
C ALA A 148 -15.52 -1.54 5.36
N HIS A 149 -16.12 -0.35 5.27
CA HIS A 149 -15.91 0.80 6.16
C HIS A 149 -14.43 1.04 6.46
N SER A 150 -13.61 1.07 5.41
CA SER A 150 -12.16 1.14 5.51
C SER A 150 -11.57 2.18 4.55
N PRO A 151 -10.45 2.84 4.95
CA PRO A 151 -9.79 3.81 4.09
C PRO A 151 -9.02 3.13 2.95
N VAL A 152 -9.05 3.77 1.80
CA VAL A 152 -8.35 3.37 0.59
C VAL A 152 -7.56 4.57 0.05
N LEU A 153 -6.31 4.32 -0.35
CA LEU A 153 -5.54 5.26 -1.14
C LEU A 153 -5.32 4.72 -2.55
N LEU A 154 -5.50 5.57 -3.54
CA LEU A 154 -5.19 5.26 -4.93
C LEU A 154 -3.94 6.03 -5.34
N PHE A 155 -2.88 5.30 -5.62
CA PHE A 155 -1.63 5.86 -6.14
C PHE A 155 -1.61 5.77 -7.66
N ALA A 156 -1.79 6.90 -8.33
CA ALA A 156 -1.56 7.02 -9.77
C ALA A 156 -0.05 7.21 -10.00
N TYR A 157 0.60 6.18 -10.50
CA TYR A 157 2.03 6.22 -10.75
C TYR A 157 2.36 6.83 -12.14
N PRO A 158 3.58 7.39 -12.28
CA PRO A 158 3.98 8.10 -13.47
C PRO A 158 4.04 7.20 -14.72
N ARG A 159 3.23 7.50 -15.72
CA ARG A 159 3.21 6.80 -17.01
C ARG A 159 3.01 7.78 -18.16
N GLU A 160 3.76 7.65 -19.24
CA GLU A 160 3.48 8.33 -20.49
C GLU A 160 2.58 7.50 -21.39
N GLY A 161 1.61 8.19 -22.01
CA GLY A 161 0.75 7.64 -23.05
C GLY A 161 -0.38 6.74 -22.50
N GLN A 162 -1.59 7.15 -22.71
CA GLN A 162 -2.76 6.31 -22.46
C GLN A 162 -2.92 5.29 -23.61
N THR A 163 -2.38 4.10 -23.42
CA THR A 163 -2.67 2.98 -24.30
C THR A 163 -3.14 1.80 -23.45
N GLY A 164 -4.45 1.65 -23.32
CA GLY A 164 -5.07 0.51 -22.67
C GLY A 164 -6.14 0.88 -21.63
N SER A 165 -7.04 -0.05 -21.37
CA SER A 165 -8.19 0.09 -20.48
C SER A 165 -7.84 0.06 -18.98
N LEU A 166 -6.61 -0.24 -18.60
CA LEU A 166 -6.15 -0.29 -17.22
C LEU A 166 -5.58 1.06 -16.80
N ARG A 167 -6.20 1.70 -15.80
CA ARG A 167 -5.63 2.88 -15.17
C ARG A 167 -4.31 2.51 -14.49
N PRO A 168 -3.24 3.32 -14.61
CA PRO A 168 -1.96 3.08 -13.96
C PRO A 168 -2.07 3.47 -12.47
N GLN A 169 -2.83 2.68 -11.73
CA GLN A 169 -3.10 2.91 -10.31
C GLN A 169 -2.75 1.67 -9.48
N ILE A 170 -2.28 1.91 -8.27
CA ILE A 170 -2.11 0.92 -7.21
C ILE A 170 -3.07 1.29 -6.10
N LYS A 171 -3.88 0.32 -5.67
CA LYS A 171 -4.79 0.46 -4.54
C LYS A 171 -4.08 0.07 -3.25
N LEU A 172 -4.10 0.94 -2.24
CA LEU A 172 -3.68 0.63 -0.89
C LEU A 172 -4.93 0.51 -0.03
N GLU A 173 -5.17 -0.66 0.52
CA GLU A 173 -6.29 -0.95 1.40
C GLU A 173 -5.79 -1.04 2.85
N PHE A 174 -6.46 -0.34 3.75
CA PHE A 174 -6.10 -0.34 5.16
C PHE A 174 -7.17 -1.01 5.99
N GLY A 175 -6.77 -1.94 6.85
CA GLY A 175 -7.67 -2.60 7.79
C GLY A 175 -7.12 -2.56 9.20
N SER A 176 -7.98 -2.32 10.19
CA SER A 176 -7.61 -2.20 11.61
C SER A 176 -8.12 -3.33 12.49
N LEU A 177 -8.96 -4.22 11.95
CA LEU A 177 -9.64 -5.28 12.73
C LEU A 177 -8.81 -6.56 12.92
N TYR A 178 -7.65 -6.66 12.30
CA TYR A 178 -6.86 -7.89 12.28
C TYR A 178 -5.82 -7.92 13.41
N ASP A 179 -5.63 -9.09 13.99
CA ASP A 179 -4.46 -9.33 14.84
C ASP A 179 -3.19 -9.25 13.97
N GLN A 180 -2.25 -8.45 14.43
CA GLN A 180 -0.97 -8.25 13.74
C GLN A 180 0.08 -9.33 14.10
N ARG A 181 -0.26 -10.30 14.91
CA ARG A 181 0.67 -11.36 15.35
C ARG A 181 0.22 -12.74 14.87
N PRO A 182 1.17 -13.60 14.43
CA PRO A 182 2.61 -13.35 14.30
C PRO A 182 2.96 -12.50 13.07
N ALA A 183 3.97 -11.65 13.20
CA ALA A 183 4.53 -10.85 12.12
C ALA A 183 6.06 -11.03 12.04
N GLY A 184 6.64 -10.82 10.87
CA GLY A 184 8.07 -10.94 10.64
C GLY A 184 8.58 -9.95 9.60
N SER A 185 9.89 -9.70 9.60
CA SER A 185 10.55 -8.85 8.60
C SER A 185 11.04 -9.71 7.44
N HIS A 186 10.68 -9.33 6.24
CA HIS A 186 11.04 -10.03 5.00
C HIS A 186 11.54 -9.04 3.95
N THR A 187 12.50 -9.51 3.14
CA THR A 187 12.97 -8.74 1.98
C THR A 187 12.11 -9.09 0.78
N ILE A 188 11.54 -8.07 0.14
CA ILE A 188 10.83 -8.22 -1.13
C ILE A 188 11.67 -7.68 -2.28
N ARG A 189 11.43 -8.20 -3.50
CA ARG A 189 12.11 -7.77 -4.73
C ARG A 189 11.09 -7.54 -5.83
N SER A 190 11.39 -6.55 -6.68
CA SER A 190 10.71 -6.39 -7.95
C SER A 190 11.08 -7.53 -8.90
N ILE A 191 10.20 -7.84 -9.82
CA ILE A 191 10.37 -8.85 -10.89
C ILE A 191 11.60 -8.55 -11.74
#